data_9e1ba6f70837b81fa9656bf6229d7412
#
_entry.id   9e1ba6f70837b81fa9656bf6229d7412
#
_cell.length_a   1.000
_cell.length_b   1.000
_cell.length_c   1.000
_cell.angle_alpha   90.00
_cell.angle_beta   90.00
_cell.angle_gamma   90.00
#
_symmetry.space_group_name_H-M   'P 1'
#
loop_
_entity.id
_entity.type
_entity.pdbx_description
1 polymer ?
#
loop_
_entity_poly.entity_id
_entity_poly.type
_entity_poly.pdbx_seq_one_letter_code
_entity_poly.pdbx_strand_id
1 'polypeptide(L)'
;MTDYLVTGSIVTFNNIATIETTLRTLKAQTQGVPFHLYVIDNSSHDGTLDFVKNLDPDIELLRIPWNVGFGAGHNMVLSRLRSKYHVIINPDISLSSDVITNMARYMDEHPEVAMLSPRIVFPESGEDQVLGKRNPTLRYLIASRLRRGELARRILAEYAKLDEVERGESFEISNATGCFMFIRTETLQKIGGFDERYFLYFEDCDLARTLTRHGKVLYYPHAIVEHVWKRESKKNARLALIQIKSMLSYFWKWRAGGKKV
;
A
#
# COMPACT_ATOMS: atom_id res chain seq x y z
N MET A 1 -5.68 20.64 16.61
CA MET A 1 -6.94 19.96 16.30
C MET A 1 -6.71 19.15 15.02
N THR A 2 -7.21 17.94 14.95
CA THR A 2 -7.21 17.15 13.71
C THR A 2 -8.38 17.62 12.86
N ASP A 3 -8.11 18.18 11.67
CA ASP A 3 -9.16 18.72 10.78
C ASP A 3 -9.95 17.59 10.09
N TYR A 4 -9.32 16.40 9.96
CA TYR A 4 -9.91 15.22 9.34
C TYR A 4 -9.71 13.97 10.20
N LEU A 5 -10.64 13.02 10.14
CA LEU A 5 -10.44 11.72 10.79
C LEU A 5 -9.44 10.88 9.99
N VAL A 6 -9.55 10.90 8.66
CA VAL A 6 -8.69 10.16 7.75
C VAL A 6 -8.13 11.08 6.67
N THR A 7 -6.84 10.94 6.38
CA THR A 7 -6.23 11.48 5.16
C THR A 7 -5.80 10.33 4.25
N GLY A 8 -5.81 10.56 2.93
CA GLY A 8 -5.28 9.63 1.95
C GLY A 8 -4.14 10.23 1.14
N SER A 9 -3.23 9.41 0.62
CA SER A 9 -2.25 9.84 -0.37
C SER A 9 -2.18 8.86 -1.53
N ILE A 10 -2.15 9.39 -2.75
CA ILE A 10 -1.92 8.66 -4.00
C ILE A 10 -0.67 9.23 -4.66
N VAL A 11 0.31 8.37 -4.96
CA VAL A 11 1.45 8.73 -5.80
C VAL A 11 1.17 8.24 -7.22
N THR A 12 1.16 9.16 -8.18
CA THR A 12 0.86 8.85 -9.58
C THR A 12 2.05 9.13 -10.49
N PHE A 13 2.28 8.25 -11.47
CA PHE A 13 3.27 8.41 -12.53
C PHE A 13 2.77 7.73 -13.81
N ASN A 14 2.23 8.53 -14.75
CA ASN A 14 1.64 8.05 -16.00
C ASN A 14 0.48 7.06 -15.76
N ASN A 15 -0.53 7.47 -15.01
CA ASN A 15 -1.67 6.65 -14.61
C ASN A 15 -3.01 7.12 -15.18
N ILE A 16 -3.03 7.87 -16.28
CA ILE A 16 -4.26 8.41 -16.89
C ILE A 16 -5.34 7.33 -17.12
N ALA A 17 -4.91 6.11 -17.44
CA ALA A 17 -5.82 5.01 -17.73
C ALA A 17 -6.57 4.44 -16.49
N THR A 18 -6.13 4.75 -15.28
CA THR A 18 -6.66 4.13 -14.05
C THR A 18 -7.07 5.14 -12.98
N ILE A 19 -6.39 6.29 -12.93
CA ILE A 19 -6.57 7.28 -11.86
C ILE A 19 -8.01 7.81 -11.75
N GLU A 20 -8.73 7.93 -12.87
CA GLU A 20 -10.12 8.38 -12.86
C GLU A 20 -11.02 7.46 -12.04
N THR A 21 -10.96 6.15 -12.28
CA THR A 21 -11.74 5.16 -11.54
C THR A 21 -11.40 5.20 -10.06
N THR A 22 -10.12 5.29 -9.72
CA THR A 22 -9.65 5.39 -8.35
C THR A 22 -10.25 6.61 -7.64
N LEU A 23 -10.13 7.80 -8.21
CA LEU A 23 -10.60 9.03 -7.58
C LEU A 23 -12.13 9.07 -7.47
N ARG A 24 -12.85 8.65 -8.51
CA ARG A 24 -14.32 8.62 -8.50
C ARG A 24 -14.87 7.63 -7.46
N THR A 25 -14.31 6.43 -7.37
CA THR A 25 -14.78 5.43 -6.40
C THR A 25 -14.41 5.81 -4.97
N LEU A 26 -13.23 6.38 -4.71
CA LEU A 26 -12.87 6.94 -3.41
C LEU A 26 -13.87 8.01 -2.98
N LYS A 27 -14.17 9.00 -3.83
CA LYS A 27 -15.12 10.07 -3.52
C LYS A 27 -16.52 9.52 -3.28
N ALA A 28 -16.99 8.59 -4.11
CA ALA A 28 -18.34 8.02 -4.01
C ALA A 28 -18.52 7.14 -2.77
N GLN A 29 -17.49 6.39 -2.36
CA GLN A 29 -17.60 5.38 -1.32
C GLN A 29 -17.12 5.87 0.06
N THR A 30 -16.40 7.00 0.16
CA THR A 30 -15.93 7.51 1.46
C THR A 30 -16.85 8.62 1.94
N GLN A 31 -17.97 8.25 2.59
CA GLN A 31 -19.02 9.17 3.02
C GLN A 31 -19.21 9.23 4.54
N GLY A 32 -18.74 8.21 5.27
CA GLY A 32 -19.01 8.08 6.71
C GLY A 32 -18.04 8.82 7.62
N VAL A 33 -16.94 9.38 7.07
CA VAL A 33 -15.90 10.08 7.85
C VAL A 33 -15.37 11.32 7.12
N PRO A 34 -14.94 12.37 7.84
CA PRO A 34 -14.19 13.48 7.24
C PRO A 34 -12.87 12.95 6.64
N PHE A 35 -12.77 13.03 5.31
CA PHE A 35 -11.64 12.51 4.52
C PHE A 35 -11.01 13.61 3.68
N HIS A 36 -9.67 13.67 3.66
CA HIS A 36 -8.91 14.56 2.79
C HIS A 36 -7.90 13.77 1.96
N LEU A 37 -7.81 14.08 0.67
CA LEU A 37 -6.98 13.35 -0.29
C LEU A 37 -5.85 14.21 -0.83
N TYR A 38 -4.62 13.72 -0.70
CA TYR A 38 -3.44 14.21 -1.39
C TYR A 38 -3.19 13.37 -2.65
N VAL A 39 -2.99 14.01 -3.79
CA VAL A 39 -2.48 13.35 -4.99
C VAL A 39 -1.11 13.93 -5.30
N ILE A 40 -0.10 13.09 -5.36
CA ILE A 40 1.28 13.46 -5.62
C ILE A 40 1.63 13.03 -7.04
N ASP A 41 1.67 13.99 -7.97
CA ASP A 41 2.12 13.72 -9.33
C ASP A 41 3.65 13.64 -9.39
N ASN A 42 4.14 12.45 -9.61
CA ASN A 42 5.56 12.10 -9.62
C ASN A 42 6.20 12.30 -11.00
N SER A 43 5.90 13.46 -11.64
CA SER A 43 6.36 13.85 -12.98
C SER A 43 5.72 13.06 -14.13
N SER A 44 4.38 13.01 -14.17
CA SER A 44 3.63 12.40 -15.28
C SER A 44 3.71 13.22 -16.56
N HIS A 45 3.62 12.54 -17.72
CA HIS A 45 3.65 13.11 -19.07
C HIS A 45 2.52 12.63 -19.98
N ASP A 46 1.54 11.88 -19.43
CA ASP A 46 0.43 11.24 -20.16
C ASP A 46 -0.92 11.95 -20.00
N GLY A 47 -0.93 13.16 -19.40
CA GLY A 47 -2.16 13.90 -19.10
C GLY A 47 -2.73 13.64 -17.71
N THR A 48 -2.14 12.75 -16.89
CA THR A 48 -2.60 12.44 -15.52
C THR A 48 -2.72 13.70 -14.66
N LEU A 49 -1.69 14.56 -14.67
CA LEU A 49 -1.66 15.78 -13.87
C LEU A 49 -2.82 16.72 -14.21
N ASP A 50 -3.04 16.98 -15.50
CA ASP A 50 -4.10 17.88 -15.97
C ASP A 50 -5.49 17.31 -15.67
N PHE A 51 -5.64 15.99 -15.78
CA PHE A 51 -6.88 15.32 -15.43
C PHE A 51 -7.21 15.51 -13.95
N VAL A 52 -6.28 15.21 -13.04
CA VAL A 52 -6.49 15.34 -11.58
C VAL A 52 -6.80 16.78 -11.19
N LYS A 53 -6.07 17.75 -11.75
CA LYS A 53 -6.27 19.18 -11.51
C LYS A 53 -7.69 19.66 -11.84
N ASN A 54 -8.30 19.10 -12.88
CA ASN A 54 -9.63 19.51 -13.35
C ASN A 54 -10.77 18.65 -12.79
N LEU A 55 -10.48 17.54 -12.08
CA LEU A 55 -11.49 16.61 -11.61
C LEU A 55 -12.22 17.12 -10.36
N ASP A 56 -11.48 17.55 -9.35
CA ASP A 56 -12.03 17.90 -8.04
C ASP A 56 -11.13 18.93 -7.33
N PRO A 57 -11.65 20.13 -7.03
CA PRO A 57 -10.89 21.18 -6.35
C PRO A 57 -10.55 20.85 -4.89
N ASP A 58 -11.24 19.87 -4.26
CA ASP A 58 -10.99 19.45 -2.88
C ASP A 58 -9.77 18.52 -2.76
N ILE A 59 -9.25 18.01 -3.89
CA ILE A 59 -8.01 17.22 -3.91
C ILE A 59 -6.80 18.15 -3.80
N GLU A 60 -5.97 17.94 -2.78
CA GLU A 60 -4.69 18.65 -2.67
C GLU A 60 -3.66 18.00 -3.59
N LEU A 61 -3.43 18.63 -4.76
CA LEU A 61 -2.51 18.16 -5.78
C LEU A 61 -1.10 18.72 -5.56
N LEU A 62 -0.11 17.84 -5.38
CA LEU A 62 1.31 18.18 -5.31
C LEU A 62 2.00 17.70 -6.59
N ARG A 63 2.79 18.56 -7.22
CA ARG A 63 3.62 18.18 -8.36
C ARG A 63 5.08 18.08 -7.96
N ILE A 64 5.73 16.97 -8.31
CA ILE A 64 7.17 16.78 -8.15
C ILE A 64 7.85 16.88 -9.53
N PRO A 65 8.96 17.63 -9.67
CA PRO A 65 9.57 17.90 -10.98
C PRO A 65 10.29 16.68 -11.58
N TRP A 66 10.57 15.64 -10.80
CA TRP A 66 11.16 14.37 -11.25
C TRP A 66 10.60 13.21 -10.42
N ASN A 67 10.62 12.00 -11.00
CA ASN A 67 10.14 10.81 -10.31
C ASN A 67 11.10 10.41 -9.17
N VAL A 68 10.64 10.56 -7.93
CA VAL A 68 11.39 10.23 -6.69
C VAL A 68 11.15 8.81 -6.20
N GLY A 69 10.27 8.04 -6.85
CA GLY A 69 9.84 6.72 -6.43
C GLY A 69 8.55 6.73 -5.60
N PHE A 70 8.09 5.53 -5.22
CA PHE A 70 6.79 5.36 -4.57
C PHE A 70 6.80 5.89 -3.13
N GLY A 71 7.66 5.34 -2.27
CA GLY A 71 7.69 5.68 -0.85
C GLY A 71 8.07 7.14 -0.59
N ALA A 72 9.08 7.67 -1.29
CA ALA A 72 9.48 9.07 -1.18
C ALA A 72 8.37 10.02 -1.64
N GLY A 73 7.59 9.63 -2.67
CA GLY A 73 6.40 10.37 -3.09
C GLY A 73 5.38 10.51 -1.96
N HIS A 74 5.02 9.41 -1.29
CA HIS A 74 4.11 9.44 -0.13
C HIS A 74 4.67 10.26 1.04
N ASN A 75 5.98 10.23 1.27
CA ASN A 75 6.62 11.01 2.34
C ASN A 75 6.49 12.53 2.15
N MET A 76 6.23 13.02 0.93
CA MET A 76 6.06 14.47 0.67
C MET A 76 4.92 15.11 1.48
N VAL A 77 3.94 14.31 1.89
CA VAL A 77 2.82 14.81 2.70
C VAL A 77 2.94 14.48 4.19
N LEU A 78 3.94 13.71 4.60
CA LEU A 78 4.07 13.17 5.97
C LEU A 78 4.03 14.26 7.05
N SER A 79 4.69 15.40 6.84
CA SER A 79 4.71 16.54 7.78
C SER A 79 3.42 17.35 7.79
N ARG A 80 2.57 17.18 6.77
CA ARG A 80 1.29 17.88 6.61
C ARG A 80 0.11 17.12 7.23
N LEU A 81 0.27 15.84 7.52
CA LEU A 81 -0.81 15.01 8.03
C LEU A 81 -1.33 15.53 9.37
N ARG A 82 -2.63 15.82 9.44
CA ARG A 82 -3.36 16.31 10.62
C ARG A 82 -4.60 15.45 10.89
N SER A 83 -4.47 14.14 10.68
CA SER A 83 -5.54 13.16 10.82
C SER A 83 -5.18 12.12 11.88
N LYS A 84 -6.19 11.37 12.36
CA LYS A 84 -5.98 10.22 13.24
C LYS A 84 -5.40 9.03 12.45
N TYR A 85 -5.85 8.86 11.21
CA TYR A 85 -5.45 7.79 10.31
C TYR A 85 -4.99 8.34 8.96
N HIS A 86 -4.06 7.63 8.34
CA HIS A 86 -3.61 7.90 6.97
C HIS A 86 -3.68 6.63 6.13
N VAL A 87 -4.19 6.75 4.91
CA VAL A 87 -4.26 5.63 3.97
C VAL A 87 -3.36 5.89 2.77
N ILE A 88 -2.46 4.95 2.49
CA ILE A 88 -1.62 4.88 1.30
C ILE A 88 -2.42 4.14 0.24
N ILE A 89 -2.55 4.71 -0.95
CA ILE A 89 -3.45 4.25 -1.99
C ILE A 89 -2.73 4.25 -3.33
N ASN A 90 -2.80 3.14 -4.07
CA ASN A 90 -2.33 3.09 -5.46
C ASN A 90 -3.30 3.79 -6.42
N PRO A 91 -2.80 4.31 -7.57
CA PRO A 91 -3.63 4.97 -8.58
C PRO A 91 -4.43 4.02 -9.49
N ASP A 92 -4.50 2.74 -9.16
CA ASP A 92 -5.16 1.67 -9.92
C ASP A 92 -6.03 0.76 -9.04
N ILE A 93 -6.58 1.33 -7.95
CA ILE A 93 -7.56 0.66 -7.08
C ILE A 93 -8.97 1.17 -7.36
N SER A 94 -9.98 0.38 -6.98
CA SER A 94 -11.38 0.81 -6.90
C SER A 94 -12.03 0.30 -5.62
N LEU A 95 -13.02 1.06 -5.15
CA LEU A 95 -13.83 0.72 -3.98
C LEU A 95 -15.27 0.50 -4.40
N SER A 96 -15.87 -0.58 -3.91
CA SER A 96 -17.28 -0.91 -4.09
C SER A 96 -18.13 -0.66 -2.83
N SER A 97 -17.49 -0.29 -1.71
CA SER A 97 -18.12 0.00 -0.42
C SER A 97 -17.30 1.00 0.40
N ASP A 98 -17.84 1.49 1.52
CA ASP A 98 -17.16 2.43 2.42
C ASP A 98 -16.09 1.74 3.28
N VAL A 99 -15.00 1.34 2.62
CA VAL A 99 -13.85 0.65 3.21
C VAL A 99 -13.15 1.53 4.24
N ILE A 100 -13.00 2.82 3.95
CA ILE A 100 -12.24 3.77 4.79
C ILE A 100 -12.95 3.98 6.13
N THR A 101 -14.25 4.22 6.14
CA THR A 101 -15.03 4.35 7.39
C THR A 101 -15.02 3.06 8.20
N ASN A 102 -15.16 1.90 7.53
CA ASN A 102 -15.13 0.60 8.19
C ASN A 102 -13.79 0.36 8.90
N MET A 103 -12.67 0.62 8.21
CA MET A 103 -11.32 0.46 8.79
C MET A 103 -11.04 1.47 9.91
N ALA A 104 -11.52 2.72 9.79
CA ALA A 104 -11.38 3.73 10.82
C ALA A 104 -12.10 3.32 12.11
N ARG A 105 -13.34 2.84 12.00
CA ARG A 105 -14.12 2.34 13.13
C ARG A 105 -13.43 1.16 13.82
N TYR A 106 -12.95 0.19 13.05
CA TYR A 106 -12.22 -0.94 13.61
C TYR A 106 -10.98 -0.50 14.40
N MET A 107 -10.19 0.43 13.84
CA MET A 107 -9.01 0.94 14.53
C MET A 107 -9.34 1.82 15.74
N ASP A 108 -10.51 2.43 15.82
CA ASP A 108 -10.97 3.16 17.00
C ASP A 108 -11.22 2.20 18.18
N GLU A 109 -11.73 1.02 17.89
CA GLU A 109 -12.01 -0.03 18.86
C GLU A 109 -10.74 -0.84 19.24
N HIS A 110 -9.68 -0.76 18.42
CA HIS A 110 -8.45 -1.54 18.56
C HIS A 110 -7.19 -0.65 18.64
N PRO A 111 -6.93 0.01 19.78
CA PRO A 111 -5.81 0.95 19.93
C PRO A 111 -4.43 0.30 19.75
N GLU A 112 -4.32 -1.02 19.95
CA GLU A 112 -3.09 -1.79 19.74
C GLU A 112 -2.72 -1.98 18.26
N VAL A 113 -3.65 -1.69 17.32
CA VAL A 113 -3.44 -1.86 15.88
C VAL A 113 -2.75 -0.63 15.31
N ALA A 114 -1.59 -0.82 14.70
CA ALA A 114 -0.83 0.21 13.99
C ALA A 114 -1.23 0.34 12.51
N MET A 115 -1.61 -0.78 11.87
CA MET A 115 -1.97 -0.82 10.45
C MET A 115 -2.96 -1.93 10.14
N LEU A 116 -3.88 -1.63 9.22
CA LEU A 116 -4.74 -2.62 8.56
C LEU A 116 -4.37 -2.75 7.07
N SER A 117 -4.37 -3.99 6.56
CA SER A 117 -4.29 -4.33 5.15
C SER A 117 -5.59 -5.02 4.73
N PRO A 118 -6.36 -4.49 3.77
CA PRO A 118 -7.63 -5.08 3.38
C PRO A 118 -7.45 -6.36 2.56
N ARG A 119 -8.56 -7.02 2.29
CA ARG A 119 -8.65 -8.05 1.25
C ARG A 119 -8.54 -7.39 -0.12
N ILE A 120 -7.58 -7.85 -0.93
CA ILE A 120 -7.33 -7.31 -2.27
C ILE A 120 -7.81 -8.35 -3.30
N VAL A 121 -8.68 -7.90 -4.21
CA VAL A 121 -9.24 -8.76 -5.27
C VAL A 121 -8.96 -8.18 -6.67
N PHE A 122 -9.10 -9.01 -7.69
CA PHE A 122 -9.10 -8.56 -9.08
C PHE A 122 -10.47 -7.96 -9.43
N PRO A 123 -10.54 -6.76 -10.06
CA PRO A 123 -11.83 -6.11 -10.38
C PRO A 123 -12.74 -6.96 -11.27
N GLU A 124 -12.15 -7.69 -12.23
CA GLU A 124 -12.90 -8.43 -13.25
C GLU A 124 -13.49 -9.74 -12.73
N SER A 125 -12.77 -10.45 -11.86
CA SER A 125 -13.17 -11.79 -11.40
C SER A 125 -13.64 -11.83 -9.95
N GLY A 126 -13.32 -10.81 -9.13
CA GLY A 126 -13.54 -10.84 -7.69
C GLY A 126 -12.64 -11.84 -6.94
N GLU A 127 -11.73 -12.51 -7.67
CA GLU A 127 -10.82 -13.47 -7.07
C GLU A 127 -9.73 -12.78 -6.24
N ASP A 128 -9.31 -13.45 -5.16
CA ASP A 128 -8.26 -12.95 -4.28
C ASP A 128 -6.92 -12.83 -4.99
N GLN A 129 -6.26 -11.70 -4.81
CA GLN A 129 -4.85 -11.58 -5.13
C GLN A 129 -4.02 -12.28 -4.05
N VAL A 130 -3.33 -13.38 -4.45
CA VAL A 130 -2.45 -14.12 -3.55
C VAL A 130 -1.20 -13.28 -3.28
N LEU A 131 -1.24 -12.54 -2.18
CA LEU A 131 -0.19 -11.61 -1.74
C LEU A 131 0.51 -12.14 -0.49
N GLY A 132 1.83 -11.89 -0.39
CA GLY A 132 2.61 -12.31 0.77
C GLY A 132 2.18 -11.58 2.05
N LYS A 133 1.93 -12.32 3.11
CA LYS A 133 1.56 -11.82 4.45
C LYS A 133 2.64 -12.07 5.50
N ARG A 134 3.66 -12.88 5.17
CA ARG A 134 4.89 -13.06 5.95
C ARG A 134 6.01 -12.20 5.40
N ASN A 135 7.03 -11.91 6.19
CA ASN A 135 8.22 -11.23 5.69
C ASN A 135 8.86 -11.97 4.51
N PRO A 136 9.28 -11.28 3.44
CA PRO A 136 9.94 -11.90 2.30
C PRO A 136 11.20 -12.65 2.74
N THR A 137 11.39 -13.86 2.21
CA THR A 137 12.62 -14.66 2.32
C THR A 137 13.07 -15.07 0.92
N LEU A 138 14.34 -15.47 0.76
CA LEU A 138 14.82 -15.97 -0.53
C LEU A 138 14.01 -17.17 -1.01
N ARG A 139 13.59 -18.06 -0.09
CA ARG A 139 12.74 -19.21 -0.38
C ARG A 139 11.40 -18.79 -1.03
N TYR A 140 10.72 -17.79 -0.44
CA TYR A 140 9.45 -17.27 -0.97
C TYR A 140 9.63 -16.58 -2.33
N LEU A 141 10.72 -15.80 -2.48
CA LEU A 141 11.00 -15.10 -3.73
C LEU A 141 11.32 -16.07 -4.88
N ILE A 142 12.12 -17.11 -4.62
CA ILE A 142 12.41 -18.16 -5.59
C ILE A 142 11.11 -18.89 -5.99
N ALA A 143 10.29 -19.29 -5.02
CA ALA A 143 9.00 -19.94 -5.30
C ALA A 143 8.08 -19.05 -6.13
N SER A 144 8.03 -17.72 -5.85
CA SER A 144 7.23 -16.76 -6.60
C SER A 144 7.72 -16.54 -8.04
N ARG A 145 9.00 -16.75 -8.29
CA ARG A 145 9.60 -16.65 -9.63
C ARG A 145 9.33 -17.91 -10.45
N LEU A 146 9.53 -19.06 -9.85
CA LEU A 146 9.34 -20.36 -10.50
C LEU A 146 7.87 -20.68 -10.77
N ARG A 147 6.97 -20.43 -9.82
CA ARG A 147 5.51 -20.62 -9.87
C ARG A 147 5.04 -21.96 -10.44
N ARG A 148 5.89 -22.98 -10.49
CA ARG A 148 5.62 -24.29 -11.07
C ARG A 148 5.83 -25.40 -10.04
N GLY A 149 4.94 -26.39 -10.08
CA GLY A 149 5.02 -27.57 -9.22
C GLY A 149 4.36 -27.38 -7.85
N GLU A 150 4.06 -28.52 -7.22
CA GLU A 150 3.35 -28.61 -5.94
C GLU A 150 4.13 -27.94 -4.80
N LEU A 151 5.46 -28.12 -4.78
CA LEU A 151 6.30 -27.51 -3.75
C LEU A 151 6.24 -25.97 -3.79
N ALA A 152 6.29 -25.36 -4.99
CA ALA A 152 6.18 -23.92 -5.12
C ALA A 152 4.80 -23.41 -4.66
N ARG A 153 3.73 -24.15 -4.99
CA ARG A 153 2.37 -23.80 -4.52
C ARG A 153 2.28 -23.83 -3.00
N ARG A 154 2.78 -24.86 -2.33
CA ARG A 154 2.81 -24.96 -0.86
C ARG A 154 3.61 -23.82 -0.21
N ILE A 155 4.79 -23.50 -0.76
CA ILE A 155 5.62 -22.40 -0.26
C ILE A 155 4.90 -21.04 -0.41
N LEU A 156 4.19 -20.83 -1.51
CA LEU A 156 3.43 -19.59 -1.73
C LEU A 156 2.17 -19.53 -0.86
N ALA A 157 1.49 -20.65 -0.62
CA ALA A 157 0.38 -20.74 0.33
C ALA A 157 0.83 -20.37 1.75
N GLU A 158 1.97 -20.92 2.20
CA GLU A 158 2.60 -20.56 3.47
C GLU A 158 2.94 -19.05 3.54
N TYR A 159 3.52 -18.50 2.46
CA TYR A 159 3.88 -17.07 2.36
C TYR A 159 2.65 -16.17 2.46
N ALA A 160 1.58 -16.54 1.78
CA ALA A 160 0.32 -15.80 1.77
C ALA A 160 -0.58 -16.12 2.98
N LYS A 161 -0.21 -17.06 3.84
CA LYS A 161 -1.02 -17.53 4.97
C LYS A 161 -2.45 -17.93 4.54
N LEU A 162 -2.55 -18.75 3.48
CA LEU A 162 -3.85 -19.06 2.88
C LEU A 162 -4.81 -19.72 3.86
N ASP A 163 -4.32 -20.60 4.75
CA ASP A 163 -5.14 -21.26 5.77
C ASP A 163 -5.82 -20.25 6.73
N GLU A 164 -5.12 -19.14 7.08
CA GLU A 164 -5.67 -18.07 7.89
C GLU A 164 -6.63 -17.19 7.08
N VAL A 165 -6.33 -16.94 5.78
CA VAL A 165 -7.22 -16.17 4.89
C VAL A 165 -8.56 -16.88 4.69
N GLU A 166 -8.56 -18.21 4.52
CA GLU A 166 -9.77 -19.03 4.33
C GLU A 166 -10.72 -19.01 5.53
N ARG A 167 -10.22 -18.71 6.74
CA ARG A 167 -11.07 -18.56 7.94
C ARG A 167 -11.95 -17.29 7.89
N GLY A 168 -11.61 -16.32 7.05
CA GLY A 168 -12.39 -15.07 6.93
C GLY A 168 -12.31 -14.13 8.13
N GLU A 169 -11.36 -14.35 9.03
CA GLU A 169 -11.14 -13.54 10.24
C GLU A 169 -9.91 -12.63 10.10
N SER A 170 -9.83 -11.58 10.92
CA SER A 170 -8.64 -10.74 11.00
C SER A 170 -7.52 -11.47 11.73
N PHE A 171 -6.28 -11.37 11.21
CA PHE A 171 -5.11 -11.99 11.83
C PHE A 171 -3.84 -11.16 11.62
N GLU A 172 -2.84 -11.39 12.46
CA GLU A 172 -1.56 -10.68 12.40
C GLU A 172 -0.73 -11.09 11.17
N ILE A 173 -0.23 -10.07 10.50
CA ILE A 173 0.69 -10.19 9.36
C ILE A 173 1.97 -9.41 9.63
N SER A 174 3.04 -9.74 8.92
CA SER A 174 4.31 -9.00 9.02
C SER A 174 4.73 -8.37 7.69
N ASN A 175 3.91 -8.55 6.67
CA ASN A 175 4.09 -7.99 5.33
C ASN A 175 2.74 -7.64 4.73
N ALA A 176 2.66 -6.53 4.03
CA ALA A 176 1.49 -6.07 3.29
C ALA A 176 1.93 -5.47 1.95
N THR A 177 1.01 -5.41 1.00
CA THR A 177 1.24 -4.72 -0.27
C THR A 177 0.95 -3.22 -0.13
N GLY A 178 1.74 -2.39 -0.79
CA GLY A 178 1.61 -0.94 -0.79
C GLY A 178 0.37 -0.41 -1.53
N CYS A 179 -0.44 -1.27 -2.18
CA CYS A 179 -1.56 -0.79 -2.96
C CYS A 179 -2.68 -0.16 -2.10
N PHE A 180 -2.84 -0.62 -0.84
CA PHE A 180 -3.75 -0.02 0.13
C PHE A 180 -3.29 -0.36 1.56
N MET A 181 -2.81 0.66 2.30
CA MET A 181 -2.32 0.50 3.68
C MET A 181 -2.98 1.55 4.57
N PHE A 182 -3.83 1.13 5.50
CA PHE A 182 -4.53 2.02 6.43
C PHE A 182 -3.79 2.06 7.75
N ILE A 183 -3.20 3.21 8.11
CA ILE A 183 -2.16 3.33 9.14
C ILE A 183 -2.54 4.38 10.16
N ARG A 184 -2.20 4.18 11.44
CA ARG A 184 -2.28 5.20 12.47
C ARG A 184 -1.26 6.31 12.18
N THR A 185 -1.74 7.54 11.94
CA THR A 185 -0.91 8.67 11.50
C THR A 185 0.25 8.95 12.43
N GLU A 186 0.00 8.99 13.75
CA GLU A 186 1.05 9.20 14.75
C GLU A 186 2.17 8.17 14.63
N THR A 187 1.81 6.90 14.41
CA THR A 187 2.81 5.83 14.24
C THR A 187 3.61 6.02 12.96
N LEU A 188 2.94 6.36 11.84
CA LEU A 188 3.60 6.62 10.55
C LEU A 188 4.58 7.80 10.66
N GLN A 189 4.18 8.89 11.29
CA GLN A 189 5.05 10.06 11.52
C GLN A 189 6.22 9.73 12.45
N LYS A 190 5.98 8.98 13.53
CA LYS A 190 7.02 8.57 14.49
C LYS A 190 8.13 7.74 13.86
N ILE A 191 7.80 6.87 12.90
CA ILE A 191 8.81 6.06 12.20
C ILE A 191 9.45 6.79 11.03
N GLY A 192 8.95 7.98 10.64
CA GLY A 192 9.46 8.78 9.54
C GLY A 192 8.95 8.36 8.17
N GLY A 193 7.80 7.66 8.10
CA GLY A 193 7.21 7.18 6.85
C GLY A 193 7.98 6.03 6.20
N PHE A 194 8.01 6.04 4.88
CA PHE A 194 8.78 5.08 4.08
C PHE A 194 10.29 5.33 4.16
N ASP A 195 11.06 4.27 4.09
CA ASP A 195 12.52 4.35 3.95
C ASP A 195 12.89 4.67 2.49
N GLU A 196 13.45 5.86 2.25
CA GLU A 196 13.70 6.40 0.91
C GLU A 196 14.88 5.74 0.17
N ARG A 197 15.57 4.75 0.79
CA ARG A 197 16.55 3.91 0.08
C ARG A 197 15.91 3.07 -1.03
N TYR A 198 14.60 2.84 -0.93
CA TYR A 198 13.83 2.11 -1.93
C TYR A 198 13.18 3.09 -2.89
N PHE A 199 13.57 3.04 -4.16
CA PHE A 199 12.89 3.80 -5.21
C PHE A 199 11.52 3.18 -5.53
N LEU A 200 11.49 1.85 -5.68
CA LEU A 200 10.30 1.06 -5.97
C LEU A 200 10.55 -0.40 -5.58
N TYR A 201 9.51 -1.10 -5.09
CA TYR A 201 9.51 -2.46 -4.56
C TYR A 201 10.25 -2.61 -3.22
N PHE A 202 9.71 -3.43 -2.33
CA PHE A 202 10.17 -3.69 -0.97
C PHE A 202 10.01 -2.54 0.03
N GLU A 203 9.68 -1.33 -0.39
CA GLU A 203 9.36 -0.22 0.51
C GLU A 203 8.12 -0.51 1.36
N ASP A 204 7.12 -1.16 0.77
CA ASP A 204 5.89 -1.62 1.43
C ASP A 204 6.16 -2.75 2.44
N CYS A 205 6.96 -3.73 2.04
CA CYS A 205 7.43 -4.80 2.91
C CYS A 205 8.22 -4.24 4.11
N ASP A 206 9.07 -3.27 3.86
CA ASP A 206 9.89 -2.60 4.88
C ASP A 206 9.04 -1.79 5.85
N LEU A 207 8.08 -1.02 5.33
CA LEU A 207 7.15 -0.23 6.12
C LEU A 207 6.29 -1.14 7.01
N ALA A 208 5.64 -2.15 6.44
CA ALA A 208 4.82 -3.10 7.20
C ALA A 208 5.62 -3.77 8.32
N ARG A 209 6.83 -4.26 8.00
CA ARG A 209 7.72 -4.87 8.98
C ARG A 209 8.19 -3.88 10.07
N THR A 210 8.41 -2.62 9.72
CA THR A 210 8.77 -1.58 10.70
C THR A 210 7.60 -1.32 11.64
N LEU A 211 6.38 -1.23 11.11
CA LEU A 211 5.16 -1.00 11.89
C LEU A 211 4.88 -2.12 12.90
N THR A 212 5.26 -3.39 12.63
CA THR A 212 5.10 -4.48 13.62
C THR A 212 5.86 -4.26 14.94
N ARG A 213 6.80 -3.30 14.99
CA ARG A 213 7.52 -2.92 16.22
C ARG A 213 6.79 -1.85 17.03
N HIS A 214 5.72 -1.28 16.46
CA HIS A 214 4.97 -0.17 17.04
C HIS A 214 3.49 -0.51 17.33
N GLY A 215 3.06 -1.70 16.97
CA GLY A 215 1.72 -2.20 17.18
C GLY A 215 1.41 -3.37 16.24
N LYS A 216 0.20 -3.91 16.34
CA LYS A 216 -0.23 -5.01 15.47
C LYS A 216 -0.43 -4.51 14.05
N VAL A 217 0.00 -5.30 13.09
CA VAL A 217 -0.30 -5.15 11.67
C VAL A 217 -1.23 -6.29 11.27
N LEU A 218 -2.45 -5.97 10.84
CA LEU A 218 -3.48 -6.99 10.61
C LEU A 218 -3.88 -7.05 9.13
N TYR A 219 -4.14 -8.27 8.66
CA TYR A 219 -5.02 -8.50 7.53
C TYR A 219 -6.45 -8.34 8.00
N TYR A 220 -7.26 -7.54 7.29
CA TYR A 220 -8.62 -7.21 7.63
C TYR A 220 -9.57 -7.57 6.48
N PRO A 221 -10.17 -8.78 6.46
CA PRO A 221 -10.94 -9.30 5.32
C PRO A 221 -12.29 -8.63 5.11
N HIS A 222 -12.81 -7.91 6.13
CA HIS A 222 -14.10 -7.21 6.06
C HIS A 222 -14.06 -5.91 5.26
N ALA A 223 -12.87 -5.46 4.85
CA ALA A 223 -12.65 -4.40 3.89
C ALA A 223 -12.12 -5.00 2.59
N ILE A 224 -12.83 -4.78 1.48
CA ILE A 224 -12.45 -5.33 0.16
C ILE A 224 -12.07 -4.18 -0.75
N VAL A 225 -10.89 -4.29 -1.36
CA VAL A 225 -10.35 -3.32 -2.30
C VAL A 225 -10.03 -4.04 -3.61
N GLU A 226 -10.51 -3.51 -4.71
CA GLU A 226 -10.18 -4.00 -6.05
C GLU A 226 -8.89 -3.35 -6.54
N HIS A 227 -8.01 -4.13 -7.18
CA HIS A 227 -6.72 -3.64 -7.66
C HIS A 227 -6.37 -4.25 -9.01
N VAL A 228 -6.09 -3.42 -10.01
CA VAL A 228 -5.83 -3.86 -11.40
C VAL A 228 -4.52 -4.65 -11.54
N TRP A 229 -3.54 -4.40 -10.71
CA TRP A 229 -2.25 -5.10 -10.61
C TRP A 229 -1.56 -5.42 -11.94
N LYS A 230 -1.02 -4.41 -12.59
CA LYS A 230 -0.15 -4.57 -13.77
C LYS A 230 1.25 -5.02 -13.32
N ARG A 231 1.62 -6.30 -13.54
CA ARG A 231 2.94 -6.87 -13.19
C ARG A 231 4.05 -6.38 -14.13
N GLU A 232 4.34 -5.10 -14.14
CA GLU A 232 5.24 -4.44 -15.10
C GLU A 232 6.71 -4.86 -14.96
N SER A 233 7.19 -5.19 -13.74
CA SER A 233 8.57 -5.64 -13.50
C SER A 233 8.96 -6.91 -14.29
N LYS A 234 7.99 -7.70 -14.72
CA LYS A 234 8.24 -8.89 -15.55
C LYS A 234 8.53 -8.58 -17.01
N LYS A 235 8.13 -7.39 -17.47
CA LYS A 235 8.21 -6.96 -18.88
C LYS A 235 9.29 -5.91 -19.12
N ASN A 236 9.87 -5.31 -18.06
CA ASN A 236 10.79 -4.19 -18.16
C ASN A 236 12.10 -4.49 -17.39
N ALA A 237 13.22 -4.60 -18.11
CA ALA A 237 14.53 -4.90 -17.54
C ALA A 237 15.00 -3.86 -16.50
N ARG A 238 14.67 -2.56 -16.71
CA ARG A 238 15.01 -1.49 -15.77
C ARG A 238 14.28 -1.68 -14.44
N LEU A 239 12.98 -2.01 -14.49
CA LEU A 239 12.20 -2.29 -13.27
C LEU A 239 12.67 -3.56 -12.57
N ALA A 240 13.12 -4.59 -13.33
CA ALA A 240 13.72 -5.79 -12.75
C ALA A 240 15.02 -5.49 -11.99
N LEU A 241 15.88 -4.62 -12.52
CA LEU A 241 17.11 -4.17 -11.84
C LEU A 241 16.79 -3.37 -10.56
N ILE A 242 15.81 -2.48 -10.61
CA ILE A 242 15.33 -1.74 -9.43
C ILE A 242 14.84 -2.73 -8.37
N GLN A 243 14.04 -3.72 -8.75
CA GLN A 243 13.55 -4.75 -7.83
C GLN A 243 14.67 -5.54 -7.17
N ILE A 244 15.70 -5.92 -7.91
CA ILE A 244 16.88 -6.62 -7.38
C ILE A 244 17.63 -5.71 -6.39
N LYS A 245 17.87 -4.45 -6.73
CA LYS A 245 18.53 -3.48 -5.84
C LYS A 245 17.75 -3.30 -4.53
N SER A 246 16.44 -3.11 -4.62
CA SER A 246 15.56 -2.97 -3.46
C SER A 246 15.55 -4.24 -2.60
N MET A 247 15.49 -5.41 -3.23
CA MET A 247 15.59 -6.70 -2.54
C MET A 247 16.89 -6.83 -1.74
N LEU A 248 18.04 -6.52 -2.35
CA LEU A 248 19.33 -6.58 -1.67
C LEU A 248 19.39 -5.59 -0.50
N SER A 249 18.89 -4.37 -0.68
CA SER A 249 18.79 -3.36 0.38
C SER A 249 17.89 -3.82 1.53
N TYR A 250 16.76 -4.48 1.24
CA TYR A 250 15.88 -5.04 2.26
C TYR A 250 16.57 -6.14 3.08
N PHE A 251 17.17 -7.13 2.43
CA PHE A 251 17.87 -8.20 3.15
C PHE A 251 19.07 -7.70 3.92
N TRP A 252 19.79 -6.71 3.39
CA TRP A 252 20.90 -6.07 4.13
C TRP A 252 20.40 -5.35 5.39
N LYS A 253 19.35 -4.54 5.30
CA LYS A 253 18.75 -3.84 6.44
C LYS A 253 18.27 -4.81 7.53
N TRP A 254 17.66 -5.90 7.14
CA TRP A 254 17.01 -6.83 8.08
C TRP A 254 17.87 -8.03 8.51
N ARG A 255 19.11 -8.16 8.03
CA ARG A 255 20.02 -9.28 8.36
C ARG A 255 20.34 -9.41 9.85
N ALA A 256 20.43 -8.29 10.59
CA ALA A 256 20.83 -8.23 12.01
C ALA A 256 19.67 -7.73 12.91
N GLY A 257 18.42 -8.17 12.64
CA GLY A 257 17.25 -7.73 13.41
C GLY A 257 16.81 -6.29 13.12
N GLY A 258 17.31 -5.66 12.03
CA GLY A 258 16.86 -4.34 11.57
C GLY A 258 17.15 -3.21 12.55
N LYS A 259 18.34 -3.13 13.12
CA LYS A 259 18.77 -1.90 13.79
C LYS A 259 18.79 -0.78 12.75
N LYS A 260 18.20 0.39 13.08
CA LYS A 260 18.38 1.60 12.27
C LYS A 260 19.90 1.84 12.14
N VAL A 261 20.41 1.87 10.92
CA VAL A 261 21.70 2.47 10.60
C VAL A 261 21.46 3.93 10.32
#